data_175ea78d5a45eb942794c155b81a7b57
#
_entry.id   175ea78d5a45eb942794c155b81a7b57
#
_cell.length_a   1.000
_cell.length_b   1.000
_cell.length_c   1.000
_cell.angle_alpha   90.00
_cell.angle_beta   90.00
_cell.angle_gamma   90.00
#
_symmetry.space_group_name_H-M   'P 1'
#
loop_
_entity.id
_entity.type
_entity.pdbx_description
1 polymer ?
#
loop_
_entity_poly.entity_id
_entity_poly.type
_entity_poly.pdbx_seq_one_letter_code
_entity_poly.pdbx_strand_id
1 'polypeptide(L)'
;MEGVFCPLLFAYCLLPTFNLKERLESMLIIGELINCTRKKVGAAAAARDVEFFKEIACKQVNAGADMLDVNGGLPGQELEVLPWLVNIVQETVSVPICLDSADPEALRRALPLCKQRAMINSITNEPARIAALLPVLKEFRPKVIALCMGEAGPPNTTEERLANASHLVDLLTSEGFALDDIYVDGCVLPVSTTPEHGKALLDAVGQITARYPGVHASAGVSNVSFGLPLRKLLNETFAVLLMARGLDAGIVDPCDAQLMANIRAAEALLGRDEYCANYLRAFREGKLELPTAA
;
A
#
# COMPACT_ATOMS: atom_id res chain seq x y z
N MET A 1 -33.48 -33.44 -44.49
CA MET A 1 -33.37 -33.14 -43.02
C MET A 1 -32.19 -32.23 -42.85
N GLU A 2 -32.48 -30.94 -42.93
CA GLU A 2 -31.48 -29.87 -42.84
C GLU A 2 -31.24 -29.54 -41.39
N GLY A 3 -29.97 -29.72 -40.93
CA GLY A 3 -29.56 -29.38 -39.61
C GLY A 3 -29.38 -27.88 -39.45
N VAL A 4 -30.22 -27.25 -38.59
CA VAL A 4 -30.11 -25.84 -38.23
C VAL A 4 -28.89 -25.66 -37.33
N PHE A 5 -27.84 -25.08 -37.86
CA PHE A 5 -26.68 -24.59 -37.10
C PHE A 5 -27.08 -23.30 -36.33
N CYS A 6 -27.06 -23.37 -35.02
CA CYS A 6 -27.29 -22.20 -34.15
C CYS A 6 -26.01 -21.34 -34.08
N PRO A 7 -26.01 -20.05 -34.50
CA PRO A 7 -24.80 -19.20 -34.49
C PRO A 7 -24.68 -18.35 -33.24
N LEU A 8 -24.87 -18.95 -32.04
CA LEU A 8 -24.83 -18.22 -30.75
C LEU A 8 -23.73 -18.69 -29.83
N LEU A 9 -22.56 -19.08 -30.33
CA LEU A 9 -21.46 -19.56 -29.50
C LEU A 9 -20.09 -19.00 -29.91
N PHE A 10 -19.99 -17.72 -30.26
CA PHE A 10 -18.70 -17.03 -30.43
C PHE A 10 -18.78 -15.55 -30.06
N ALA A 11 -19.21 -15.25 -28.84
CA ALA A 11 -18.99 -13.95 -28.22
C ALA A 11 -18.39 -14.17 -26.83
N TYR A 12 -17.41 -15.07 -26.69
CA TYR A 12 -16.50 -15.01 -25.55
C TYR A 12 -15.49 -13.89 -25.85
N CYS A 13 -15.87 -12.75 -25.31
CA CYS A 13 -15.11 -11.58 -25.02
C CYS A 13 -13.58 -11.86 -25.07
N LEU A 14 -12.91 -11.29 -26.04
CA LEU A 14 -11.49 -11.00 -25.98
C LEU A 14 -11.28 -9.99 -24.86
N LEU A 15 -11.30 -10.45 -23.60
CA LEU A 15 -10.60 -9.75 -22.55
C LEU A 15 -9.13 -9.70 -23.01
N PRO A 16 -8.49 -8.52 -23.02
CA PRO A 16 -7.07 -8.47 -23.33
C PRO A 16 -6.39 -9.46 -22.41
N THR A 17 -5.65 -10.40 -22.98
CA THR A 17 -4.79 -11.33 -22.25
C THR A 17 -3.79 -10.45 -21.49
N PHE A 18 -4.06 -10.26 -20.22
CA PHE A 18 -3.19 -9.54 -19.31
C PHE A 18 -1.82 -10.20 -19.38
N ASN A 19 -0.83 -9.52 -19.87
CA ASN A 19 0.52 -10.03 -19.97
C ASN A 19 1.15 -9.99 -18.56
N LEU A 20 0.79 -10.97 -17.74
CA LEU A 20 1.30 -11.18 -16.38
C LEU A 20 2.84 -11.32 -16.31
N LYS A 21 3.51 -11.47 -17.46
CA LYS A 21 4.95 -11.69 -17.52
C LYS A 21 5.82 -10.46 -17.25
N GLU A 22 5.27 -9.25 -17.24
CA GLU A 22 6.04 -8.02 -17.03
C GLU A 22 6.05 -7.51 -15.58
N ARG A 23 5.32 -8.14 -14.66
CA ARG A 23 5.28 -7.83 -13.23
C ARG A 23 5.56 -9.05 -12.36
N LEU A 24 6.79 -9.59 -12.46
CA LEU A 24 7.27 -10.71 -11.64
C LEU A 24 8.02 -10.23 -10.38
N GLU A 25 7.68 -9.07 -9.84
CA GLU A 25 8.29 -8.60 -8.59
C GLU A 25 7.46 -9.02 -7.38
N SER A 26 8.17 -9.34 -6.29
CA SER A 26 7.55 -9.58 -4.99
C SER A 26 6.77 -8.36 -4.52
N MET A 27 5.74 -8.55 -3.70
CA MET A 27 4.97 -7.46 -3.11
C MET A 27 5.87 -6.56 -2.26
N LEU A 28 5.85 -5.25 -2.48
CA LEU A 28 6.52 -4.26 -1.64
C LEU A 28 5.83 -4.21 -0.27
N ILE A 29 6.54 -4.56 0.79
CA ILE A 29 6.04 -4.54 2.16
C ILE A 29 6.40 -3.21 2.82
N ILE A 30 5.39 -2.37 3.05
CA ILE A 30 5.51 -1.08 3.74
C ILE A 30 5.03 -1.26 5.18
N GLY A 31 5.96 -1.21 6.14
CA GLY A 31 5.66 -1.48 7.56
C GLY A 31 4.93 -0.33 8.24
N GLU A 32 3.74 -0.57 8.79
CA GLU A 32 2.78 0.43 9.29
C GLU A 32 2.90 0.80 10.78
N LEU A 33 3.89 0.27 11.51
CA LEU A 33 3.85 0.36 12.99
C LEU A 33 4.34 1.70 13.55
N ILE A 34 5.09 2.52 12.80
CA ILE A 34 5.55 3.85 13.25
C ILE A 34 4.49 4.89 12.92
N ASN A 35 3.37 4.84 13.63
CA ASN A 35 2.24 5.74 13.41
C ASN A 35 1.82 6.42 14.72
N CYS A 36 2.15 7.72 14.84
CA CYS A 36 1.92 8.52 16.05
C CYS A 36 0.43 8.78 16.36
N THR A 37 -0.50 8.48 15.47
CA THR A 37 -1.93 8.51 15.76
C THR A 37 -2.36 7.35 16.67
N ARG A 38 -1.57 6.27 16.75
CA ARG A 38 -1.80 5.16 17.67
C ARG A 38 -1.36 5.56 19.08
N LYS A 39 -2.22 5.33 20.07
CA LYS A 39 -2.03 5.80 21.46
C LYS A 39 -0.63 5.51 22.04
N LYS A 40 -0.12 4.28 21.89
CA LYS A 40 1.18 3.88 22.44
C LYS A 40 2.34 4.59 21.71
N VAL A 41 2.28 4.65 20.39
CA VAL A 41 3.33 5.27 19.55
C VAL A 41 3.33 6.78 19.73
N GLY A 42 2.15 7.42 19.78
CA GLY A 42 2.03 8.85 20.06
C GLY A 42 2.54 9.23 21.45
N ALA A 43 2.31 8.40 22.46
CA ALA A 43 2.86 8.63 23.81
C ALA A 43 4.40 8.52 23.81
N ALA A 44 4.98 7.57 23.11
CA ALA A 44 6.43 7.45 22.95
C ALA A 44 7.03 8.64 22.19
N ALA A 45 6.36 9.12 21.15
CA ALA A 45 6.79 10.30 20.40
C ALA A 45 6.74 11.57 21.26
N ALA A 46 5.68 11.76 22.06
CA ALA A 46 5.56 12.87 22.99
C ALA A 46 6.65 12.85 24.09
N ALA A 47 7.03 11.64 24.52
CA ALA A 47 8.12 11.44 25.47
C ALA A 47 9.52 11.50 24.85
N ARG A 48 9.62 11.63 23.51
CA ARG A 48 10.88 11.56 22.75
C ARG A 48 11.70 10.26 23.04
N ASP A 49 11.00 9.13 23.18
CA ASP A 49 11.57 7.83 23.46
C ASP A 49 12.25 7.24 22.20
N VAL A 50 13.54 7.54 22.06
CA VAL A 50 14.36 7.14 20.91
C VAL A 50 14.47 5.61 20.81
N GLU A 51 14.66 4.93 21.94
CA GLU A 51 14.87 3.48 21.95
C GLU A 51 13.61 2.72 21.52
N PHE A 52 12.43 3.18 21.89
CA PHE A 52 11.17 2.65 21.41
C PHE A 52 11.08 2.66 19.87
N PHE A 53 11.50 3.76 19.23
CA PHE A 53 11.43 3.89 17.77
C PHE A 53 12.52 3.06 17.07
N LYS A 54 13.70 2.93 17.66
CA LYS A 54 14.74 2.00 17.16
C LYS A 54 14.26 0.56 17.19
N GLU A 55 13.71 0.12 18.32
CA GLU A 55 13.19 -1.24 18.48
C GLU A 55 12.11 -1.57 17.48
N ILE A 56 11.12 -0.68 17.31
CA ILE A 56 10.00 -0.91 16.38
C ILE A 56 10.45 -0.87 14.91
N ALA A 57 11.44 -0.03 14.56
CA ALA A 57 12.01 0.00 13.22
C ALA A 57 12.77 -1.32 12.91
N CYS A 58 13.69 -1.74 13.80
CA CYS A 58 14.40 -3.01 13.68
C CYS A 58 13.44 -4.20 13.59
N LYS A 59 12.40 -4.23 14.43
CA LYS A 59 11.42 -5.30 14.47
C LYS A 59 10.71 -5.47 13.13
N GLN A 60 10.27 -4.38 12.51
CA GLN A 60 9.60 -4.42 11.22
C GLN A 60 10.52 -4.88 10.08
N VAL A 61 11.74 -4.36 10.02
CA VAL A 61 12.71 -4.74 8.99
C VAL A 61 13.12 -6.21 9.13
N ASN A 62 13.38 -6.68 10.34
CA ASN A 62 13.67 -8.09 10.60
C ASN A 62 12.51 -9.03 10.27
N ALA A 63 11.29 -8.53 10.35
CA ALA A 63 10.08 -9.27 9.95
C ALA A 63 9.83 -9.25 8.43
N GLY A 64 10.59 -8.46 7.67
CA GLY A 64 10.55 -8.43 6.21
C GLY A 64 9.90 -7.19 5.60
N ALA A 65 9.90 -6.05 6.30
CA ALA A 65 9.54 -4.78 5.69
C ALA A 65 10.63 -4.32 4.72
N ASP A 66 10.24 -3.95 3.49
CA ASP A 66 11.10 -3.38 2.47
C ASP A 66 11.20 -1.85 2.59
N MET A 67 10.19 -1.23 3.22
CA MET A 67 10.07 0.20 3.46
C MET A 67 9.35 0.42 4.80
N LEU A 68 9.59 1.53 5.49
CA LEU A 68 8.84 1.88 6.71
C LEU A 68 7.97 3.11 6.47
N ASP A 69 6.67 2.98 6.72
CA ASP A 69 5.75 4.10 6.79
C ASP A 69 5.95 4.82 8.12
N VAL A 70 6.22 6.13 8.06
CA VAL A 70 6.53 6.97 9.22
C VAL A 70 5.55 8.12 9.28
N ASN A 71 4.65 8.04 10.25
CA ASN A 71 3.65 9.06 10.54
C ASN A 71 3.99 9.81 11.83
N GLY A 72 4.29 11.11 11.69
CA GLY A 72 4.61 12.03 12.79
C GLY A 72 3.41 12.77 13.35
N GLY A 73 2.17 12.34 13.07
CA GLY A 73 0.92 13.05 13.32
C GLY A 73 0.54 13.24 14.80
N LEU A 74 1.39 13.93 15.57
CA LEU A 74 1.02 14.49 16.87
C LEU A 74 0.41 15.89 16.66
N PRO A 75 -0.79 16.16 17.20
CA PRO A 75 -1.43 17.47 17.04
C PRO A 75 -0.52 18.64 17.42
N GLY A 76 -0.28 19.54 16.47
CA GLY A 76 0.54 20.74 16.66
C GLY A 76 2.05 20.51 16.76
N GLN A 77 2.55 19.26 16.59
CA GLN A 77 3.98 18.94 16.72
C GLN A 77 4.56 18.23 15.49
N GLU A 78 3.78 18.00 14.46
CA GLU A 78 4.17 17.20 13.29
C GLU A 78 5.42 17.77 12.58
N LEU A 79 5.54 19.10 12.49
CA LEU A 79 6.69 19.80 11.90
C LEU A 79 8.04 19.47 12.55
N GLU A 80 8.02 19.02 13.80
CA GLU A 80 9.22 18.64 14.56
C GLU A 80 9.34 17.12 14.70
N VAL A 81 8.20 16.44 14.88
CA VAL A 81 8.17 15.01 15.15
C VAL A 81 8.52 14.21 13.92
N LEU A 82 7.99 14.55 12.74
CA LEU A 82 8.25 13.79 11.52
C LEU A 82 9.75 13.81 11.13
N PRO A 83 10.44 14.97 11.05
CA PRO A 83 11.87 15.01 10.78
C PRO A 83 12.71 14.27 11.84
N TRP A 84 12.32 14.36 13.12
CA TRP A 84 12.99 13.68 14.21
C TRP A 84 12.88 12.14 14.07
N LEU A 85 11.70 11.62 13.72
CA LEU A 85 11.48 10.19 13.46
C LEU A 85 12.29 9.71 12.26
N VAL A 86 12.31 10.49 11.17
CA VAL A 86 13.12 10.17 9.98
C VAL A 86 14.58 9.95 10.35
N ASN A 87 15.17 10.83 11.14
CA ASN A 87 16.57 10.69 11.57
C ASN A 87 16.78 9.40 12.39
N ILE A 88 15.93 9.12 13.38
CA ILE A 88 16.05 7.91 14.20
C ILE A 88 15.95 6.65 13.34
N VAL A 89 14.94 6.58 12.47
CA VAL A 89 14.72 5.40 11.63
C VAL A 89 15.90 5.15 10.72
N GLN A 90 16.43 6.17 10.06
CA GLN A 90 17.55 6.04 9.11
C GLN A 90 18.91 5.80 9.77
N GLU A 91 19.07 6.17 11.04
CA GLU A 91 20.26 5.81 11.83
C GLU A 91 20.20 4.35 12.28
N THR A 92 19.00 3.77 12.32
CA THR A 92 18.75 2.43 12.87
C THR A 92 18.70 1.36 11.78
N VAL A 93 18.03 1.63 10.65
CA VAL A 93 17.83 0.68 9.56
C VAL A 93 18.14 1.32 8.20
N SER A 94 18.40 0.47 7.19
CA SER A 94 18.82 0.92 5.86
C SER A 94 17.73 0.87 4.80
N VAL A 95 16.47 0.60 5.17
CA VAL A 95 15.34 0.61 4.21
C VAL A 95 14.87 2.03 3.93
N PRO A 96 14.29 2.32 2.75
CA PRO A 96 13.69 3.61 2.44
C PRO A 96 12.47 3.90 3.34
N ILE A 97 12.07 5.17 3.38
CA ILE A 97 10.97 5.67 4.20
C ILE A 97 9.81 6.10 3.30
N CYS A 98 8.60 5.71 3.70
CA CYS A 98 7.34 6.27 3.26
C CYS A 98 6.92 7.33 4.29
N LEU A 99 6.82 8.59 3.88
CA LEU A 99 6.44 9.71 4.74
C LEU A 99 4.92 9.86 4.73
N ASP A 100 4.27 9.54 5.83
CA ASP A 100 2.81 9.67 5.99
C ASP A 100 2.49 10.97 6.74
N SER A 101 2.12 11.98 5.96
CA SER A 101 1.76 13.29 6.48
C SER A 101 0.76 14.02 5.59
N ALA A 102 -0.19 14.69 6.23
CA ALA A 102 -1.10 15.62 5.57
C ALA A 102 -0.49 17.03 5.43
N ASP A 103 0.57 17.36 6.16
CA ASP A 103 1.18 18.68 6.17
C ASP A 103 2.33 18.79 5.15
N PRO A 104 2.18 19.59 4.07
CA PRO A 104 3.24 19.78 3.06
C PRO A 104 4.53 20.37 3.64
N GLU A 105 4.44 21.19 4.70
CA GLU A 105 5.62 21.78 5.33
C GLU A 105 6.38 20.74 6.16
N ALA A 106 5.67 19.83 6.85
CA ALA A 106 6.30 18.71 7.53
C ALA A 106 7.05 17.82 6.54
N LEU A 107 6.43 17.52 5.37
CA LEU A 107 7.08 16.77 4.29
C LEU A 107 8.29 17.50 3.74
N ARG A 108 8.21 18.83 3.52
CA ARG A 108 9.33 19.66 3.04
C ARG A 108 10.53 19.63 3.99
N ARG A 109 10.29 19.54 5.29
CA ARG A 109 11.35 19.42 6.31
C ARG A 109 11.92 18.00 6.39
N ALA A 110 11.10 16.98 6.18
CA ALA A 110 11.50 15.58 6.32
C ALA A 110 12.22 15.03 5.08
N LEU A 111 11.78 15.38 3.86
CA LEU A 111 12.30 14.86 2.60
C LEU A 111 13.81 15.05 2.41
N PRO A 112 14.41 16.23 2.69
CA PRO A 112 15.87 16.43 2.56
C PRO A 112 16.71 15.56 3.49
N LEU A 113 16.10 15.03 4.57
CA LEU A 113 16.76 14.15 5.53
C LEU A 113 16.81 12.71 5.05
N CYS A 114 15.97 12.32 4.09
CA CYS A 114 15.90 10.96 3.60
C CYS A 114 17.18 10.56 2.83
N LYS A 115 17.89 9.53 3.31
CA LYS A 115 19.12 9.01 2.69
C LYS A 115 18.88 8.30 1.36
N GLN A 116 17.69 7.73 1.19
CA GLN A 116 17.23 7.09 -0.04
C GLN A 116 16.00 7.83 -0.57
N ARG A 117 15.64 7.59 -1.83
CA ARG A 117 14.44 8.17 -2.43
C ARG A 117 13.21 7.75 -1.62
N ALA A 118 12.57 8.73 -0.99
CA ALA A 118 11.38 8.52 -0.17
C ALA A 118 10.13 8.25 -1.03
N MET A 119 9.12 7.69 -0.39
CA MET A 119 7.74 7.69 -0.87
C MET A 119 6.92 8.67 -0.04
N ILE A 120 5.91 9.31 -0.63
CA ILE A 120 4.94 10.15 0.10
C ILE A 120 3.60 9.43 0.16
N ASN A 121 3.04 9.34 1.35
CA ASN A 121 1.69 8.87 1.65
C ASN A 121 0.89 10.08 2.20
N SER A 122 0.00 10.74 1.45
CA SER A 122 -0.40 10.53 0.08
C SER A 122 -0.86 11.83 -0.59
N ILE A 123 -0.95 11.85 -1.90
CA ILE A 123 -1.74 12.85 -2.63
C ILE A 123 -3.16 12.31 -2.83
N THR A 124 -4.17 13.19 -2.67
CA THR A 124 -5.58 12.86 -2.90
C THR A 124 -6.15 13.71 -4.02
N ASN A 125 -7.31 13.31 -4.57
CA ASN A 125 -7.99 14.06 -5.64
C ASN A 125 -8.86 15.19 -5.05
N GLU A 126 -8.31 15.93 -4.11
CA GLU A 126 -8.89 17.13 -3.52
C GLU A 126 -8.12 18.36 -4.02
N PRO A 127 -8.77 19.35 -4.66
CA PRO A 127 -8.08 20.50 -5.26
C PRO A 127 -7.13 21.23 -4.29
N ALA A 128 -7.54 21.40 -3.04
CA ALA A 128 -6.70 22.02 -2.02
C ALA A 128 -5.45 21.19 -1.69
N ARG A 129 -5.59 19.87 -1.62
CA ARG A 129 -4.48 18.94 -1.37
C ARG A 129 -3.51 18.91 -2.55
N ILE A 130 -4.02 18.85 -3.77
CA ILE A 130 -3.21 18.93 -4.98
C ILE A 130 -2.40 20.25 -5.00
N ALA A 131 -3.07 21.39 -4.82
CA ALA A 131 -2.41 22.69 -4.84
C ALA A 131 -1.32 22.83 -3.78
N ALA A 132 -1.51 22.25 -2.60
CA ALA A 132 -0.55 22.31 -1.50
C ALA A 132 0.63 21.36 -1.67
N LEU A 133 0.38 20.12 -2.16
CA LEU A 133 1.40 19.08 -2.20
C LEU A 133 2.18 19.02 -3.51
N LEU A 134 1.55 19.32 -4.65
CA LEU A 134 2.19 19.23 -5.96
C LEU A 134 3.52 19.98 -6.07
N PRO A 135 3.69 21.21 -5.51
CA PRO A 135 4.99 21.90 -5.48
C PRO A 135 6.09 21.09 -4.77
N VAL A 136 5.76 20.42 -3.65
CA VAL A 136 6.70 19.57 -2.91
C VAL A 136 7.08 18.34 -3.73
N LEU A 137 6.09 17.68 -4.36
CA LEU A 137 6.34 16.55 -5.25
C LEU A 137 7.25 16.91 -6.42
N LYS A 138 7.06 18.07 -7.03
CA LYS A 138 7.88 18.57 -8.16
C LYS A 138 9.31 18.87 -7.73
N GLU A 139 9.50 19.42 -6.54
CA GLU A 139 10.79 19.78 -6.00
C GLU A 139 11.65 18.56 -5.66
N PHE A 140 11.07 17.58 -4.95
CA PHE A 140 11.82 16.44 -4.39
C PHE A 140 11.74 15.15 -5.21
N ARG A 141 10.79 15.04 -6.14
CA ARG A 141 10.62 13.85 -7.00
C ARG A 141 10.59 12.51 -6.22
N PRO A 142 9.80 12.39 -5.13
CA PRO A 142 9.65 11.13 -4.41
C PRO A 142 8.84 10.11 -5.23
N LYS A 143 8.73 8.86 -4.75
CA LYS A 143 7.62 7.98 -5.12
C LYS A 143 6.35 8.49 -4.46
N VAL A 144 5.17 8.22 -5.05
CA VAL A 144 3.92 8.85 -4.59
C VAL A 144 2.80 7.83 -4.48
N ILE A 145 2.19 7.74 -3.29
CA ILE A 145 0.90 7.09 -3.14
C ILE A 145 -0.20 8.07 -3.59
N ALA A 146 -0.92 7.68 -4.62
CA ALA A 146 -2.08 8.39 -5.16
C ALA A 146 -3.35 7.78 -4.56
N LEU A 147 -3.84 8.35 -3.46
CA LEU A 147 -5.00 7.85 -2.73
C LEU A 147 -6.29 8.30 -3.43
N CYS A 148 -7.12 7.34 -3.80
CA CYS A 148 -8.39 7.56 -4.52
C CYS A 148 -9.49 8.22 -3.66
N MET A 149 -9.15 9.22 -2.88
CA MET A 149 -10.07 10.07 -2.13
C MET A 149 -10.31 11.36 -2.92
N GLY A 150 -11.56 11.77 -3.04
CA GLY A 150 -11.95 12.99 -3.76
C GLY A 150 -12.53 14.05 -2.84
N GLU A 151 -12.96 15.17 -3.43
CA GLU A 151 -13.57 16.30 -2.69
C GLU A 151 -14.86 15.89 -1.95
N ALA A 152 -15.61 14.92 -2.48
CA ALA A 152 -16.79 14.35 -1.82
C ALA A 152 -16.45 13.39 -0.66
N GLY A 153 -15.16 13.17 -0.38
CA GLY A 153 -14.66 12.23 0.62
C GLY A 153 -14.26 10.86 0.05
N PRO A 154 -14.24 9.82 0.91
CA PRO A 154 -13.86 8.47 0.50
C PRO A 154 -14.79 7.87 -0.56
N PRO A 155 -14.25 7.14 -1.56
CA PRO A 155 -15.06 6.55 -2.63
C PRO A 155 -15.86 5.34 -2.13
N ASN A 156 -17.14 5.26 -2.49
CA ASN A 156 -17.99 4.13 -2.13
C ASN A 156 -18.02 3.04 -3.22
N THR A 157 -17.91 3.43 -4.49
CA THR A 157 -18.05 2.53 -5.64
C THR A 157 -16.72 2.25 -6.35
N THR A 158 -16.71 1.29 -7.25
CA THR A 158 -15.59 1.02 -8.15
C THR A 158 -15.36 2.20 -9.10
N GLU A 159 -16.44 2.78 -9.63
CA GLU A 159 -16.39 3.88 -10.60
C GLU A 159 -15.79 5.15 -10.01
N GLU A 160 -16.14 5.49 -8.76
CA GLU A 160 -15.55 6.63 -8.04
C GLU A 160 -14.04 6.44 -7.83
N ARG A 161 -13.61 5.21 -7.48
CA ARG A 161 -12.19 4.87 -7.35
C ARG A 161 -11.45 5.03 -8.67
N LEU A 162 -12.03 4.52 -9.75
CA LEU A 162 -11.45 4.62 -11.09
C LEU A 162 -11.36 6.06 -11.59
N ALA A 163 -12.37 6.88 -11.33
CA ALA A 163 -12.36 8.29 -11.71
C ALA A 163 -11.26 9.04 -10.97
N ASN A 164 -11.13 8.85 -9.64
CA ASN A 164 -10.07 9.46 -8.84
C ASN A 164 -8.68 8.97 -9.26
N ALA A 165 -8.51 7.65 -9.47
CA ALA A 165 -7.27 7.07 -9.95
C ALA A 165 -6.84 7.66 -11.29
N SER A 166 -7.78 7.74 -12.25
CA SER A 166 -7.50 8.30 -13.59
C SER A 166 -6.99 9.73 -13.48
N HIS A 167 -7.71 10.58 -12.74
CA HIS A 167 -7.33 11.97 -12.59
C HIS A 167 -5.94 12.13 -11.94
N LEU A 168 -5.64 11.37 -10.88
CA LEU A 168 -4.34 11.45 -10.19
C LEU A 168 -3.20 10.92 -11.04
N VAL A 169 -3.38 9.81 -11.78
CA VAL A 169 -2.36 9.26 -12.69
C VAL A 169 -2.10 10.24 -13.83
N ASP A 170 -3.15 10.79 -14.47
CA ASP A 170 -3.03 11.76 -15.55
C ASP A 170 -2.34 13.06 -15.06
N LEU A 171 -2.69 13.56 -13.87
CA LEU A 171 -2.05 14.70 -13.24
C LEU A 171 -0.55 14.44 -13.03
N LEU A 172 -0.18 13.37 -12.34
CA LEU A 172 1.20 13.08 -11.99
C LEU A 172 2.07 12.84 -13.23
N THR A 173 1.54 12.13 -14.23
CA THR A 173 2.26 11.91 -15.50
C THR A 173 2.42 13.20 -16.30
N SER A 174 1.44 14.09 -16.32
CA SER A 174 1.57 15.42 -16.95
C SER A 174 2.63 16.30 -16.28
N GLU A 175 2.87 16.09 -14.98
CA GLU A 175 3.92 16.75 -14.21
C GLU A 175 5.29 16.01 -14.29
N GLY A 176 5.39 14.99 -15.15
CA GLY A 176 6.62 14.27 -15.47
C GLY A 176 7.02 13.19 -14.46
N PHE A 177 6.07 12.63 -13.69
CA PHE A 177 6.31 11.42 -12.91
C PHE A 177 6.26 10.19 -13.81
N ALA A 178 7.21 9.26 -13.63
CA ALA A 178 7.15 7.96 -14.29
C ALA A 178 6.00 7.13 -13.69
N LEU A 179 5.40 6.25 -14.49
CA LEU A 179 4.34 5.36 -14.01
C LEU A 179 4.82 4.49 -12.83
N ASP A 180 6.07 4.01 -12.87
CA ASP A 180 6.73 3.23 -11.82
C ASP A 180 6.94 3.98 -10.48
N ASP A 181 6.78 5.29 -10.49
CA ASP A 181 6.84 6.11 -9.28
C ASP A 181 5.46 6.32 -8.63
N ILE A 182 4.38 5.88 -9.28
CA ILE A 182 3.00 6.11 -8.87
C ILE A 182 2.39 4.84 -8.29
N TYR A 183 1.96 4.91 -7.04
CA TYR A 183 1.31 3.83 -6.29
C TYR A 183 -0.14 4.22 -6.05
N VAL A 184 -1.07 3.67 -6.83
CA VAL A 184 -2.50 4.00 -6.69
C VAL A 184 -3.09 3.20 -5.53
N ASP A 185 -3.57 3.91 -4.52
CA ASP A 185 -4.31 3.33 -3.40
C ASP A 185 -5.82 3.57 -3.60
N GLY A 186 -6.56 2.48 -3.78
CA GLY A 186 -8.00 2.51 -4.03
C GLY A 186 -8.85 2.90 -2.82
N CYS A 187 -8.25 3.28 -1.70
CA CYS A 187 -8.89 3.65 -0.45
C CYS A 187 -9.69 2.49 0.18
N VAL A 188 -9.03 1.74 1.06
CA VAL A 188 -9.66 0.63 1.80
C VAL A 188 -10.64 1.18 2.82
N LEU A 189 -11.91 0.84 2.68
CA LEU A 189 -12.98 1.20 3.62
C LEU A 189 -13.47 -0.04 4.37
N PRO A 190 -13.98 0.14 5.62
CA PRO A 190 -14.46 -0.97 6.43
C PRO A 190 -15.67 -1.66 5.80
N VAL A 191 -15.65 -2.99 5.70
CA VAL A 191 -16.82 -3.77 5.26
C VAL A 191 -17.93 -3.81 6.31
N SER A 192 -17.63 -3.40 7.54
CA SER A 192 -18.61 -3.22 8.61
C SER A 192 -19.55 -2.04 8.39
N THR A 193 -19.16 -1.06 7.58
CA THR A 193 -19.99 0.13 7.28
C THR A 193 -20.81 -0.07 6.01
N THR A 194 -20.25 -0.74 4.99
CA THR A 194 -20.93 -1.01 3.72
C THR A 194 -20.42 -2.35 3.17
N PRO A 195 -21.29 -3.36 2.96
CA PRO A 195 -20.87 -4.71 2.54
C PRO A 195 -20.12 -4.75 1.21
N GLU A 196 -20.40 -3.80 0.30
CA GLU A 196 -19.83 -3.74 -1.04
C GLU A 196 -18.40 -3.19 -1.07
N HIS A 197 -17.93 -2.53 -0.01
CA HIS A 197 -16.60 -1.86 0.00
C HIS A 197 -15.45 -2.79 -0.37
N GLY A 198 -15.44 -4.01 0.16
CA GLY A 198 -14.40 -4.98 -0.16
C GLY A 198 -14.39 -5.37 -1.63
N LYS A 199 -15.58 -5.72 -2.17
CA LYS A 199 -15.72 -6.09 -3.59
C LYS A 199 -15.41 -4.93 -4.52
N ALA A 200 -15.91 -3.75 -4.21
CA ALA A 200 -15.67 -2.55 -5.04
C ALA A 200 -14.18 -2.21 -5.14
N LEU A 201 -13.41 -2.39 -4.06
CA LEU A 201 -11.97 -2.20 -4.10
C LEU A 201 -11.25 -3.29 -4.91
N LEU A 202 -11.62 -4.57 -4.74
CA LEU A 202 -11.07 -5.67 -5.53
C LEU A 202 -11.26 -5.44 -7.04
N ASP A 203 -12.45 -4.99 -7.44
CA ASP A 203 -12.76 -4.70 -8.84
C ASP A 203 -11.99 -3.46 -9.33
N ALA A 204 -11.84 -2.42 -8.50
CA ALA A 204 -11.06 -1.23 -8.83
C ALA A 204 -9.58 -1.55 -9.02
N VAL A 205 -8.94 -2.29 -8.10
CA VAL A 205 -7.53 -2.69 -8.22
C VAL A 205 -7.29 -3.44 -9.53
N GLY A 206 -8.13 -4.42 -9.87
CA GLY A 206 -7.99 -5.17 -11.11
C GLY A 206 -8.13 -4.29 -12.36
N GLN A 207 -8.99 -3.28 -12.34
CA GLN A 207 -9.17 -2.37 -13.48
C GLN A 207 -8.05 -1.32 -13.56
N ILE A 208 -7.57 -0.79 -12.43
CA ILE A 208 -6.46 0.16 -12.38
C ILE A 208 -5.20 -0.46 -12.96
N THR A 209 -4.83 -1.66 -12.50
CA THR A 209 -3.63 -2.36 -12.97
C THR A 209 -3.71 -2.77 -14.45
N ALA A 210 -4.91 -3.09 -14.94
CA ALA A 210 -5.13 -3.36 -16.36
C ALA A 210 -5.05 -2.10 -17.23
N ARG A 211 -5.58 -0.97 -16.73
CA ARG A 211 -5.66 0.29 -17.48
C ARG A 211 -4.31 1.03 -17.57
N TYR A 212 -3.51 0.94 -16.52
CA TYR A 212 -2.25 1.66 -16.40
C TYR A 212 -1.07 0.71 -16.19
N PRO A 213 -0.63 -0.05 -17.22
CA PRO A 213 0.56 -0.88 -17.13
C PRO A 213 1.78 -0.03 -16.72
N GLY A 214 2.47 -0.44 -15.65
CA GLY A 214 3.59 0.32 -15.09
C GLY A 214 3.24 1.13 -13.83
N VAL A 215 1.96 1.43 -13.56
CA VAL A 215 1.52 1.99 -12.27
C VAL A 215 1.42 0.88 -11.24
N HIS A 216 1.87 1.10 -10.01
CA HIS A 216 1.71 0.19 -8.88
C HIS A 216 0.34 0.33 -8.24
N ALA A 217 -0.16 -0.76 -7.64
CA ALA A 217 -1.36 -0.74 -6.82
C ALA A 217 -0.98 -0.93 -5.34
N SER A 218 -1.36 0.01 -4.48
CA SER A 218 -1.12 -0.06 -3.04
C SER A 218 -2.41 -0.14 -2.23
N ALA A 219 -2.29 -0.59 -0.97
CA ALA A 219 -3.42 -0.61 -0.05
C ALA A 219 -2.98 -0.65 1.42
N GLY A 220 -3.65 0.14 2.27
CA GLY A 220 -3.63 -0.01 3.72
C GLY A 220 -4.60 -1.10 4.17
N VAL A 221 -4.17 -2.37 4.11
CA VAL A 221 -5.05 -3.55 4.19
C VAL A 221 -5.88 -3.61 5.47
N SER A 222 -5.33 -3.18 6.60
CA SER A 222 -5.94 -3.34 7.92
C SER A 222 -7.24 -2.56 8.13
N ASN A 223 -7.55 -1.60 7.26
CA ASN A 223 -8.77 -0.80 7.34
C ASN A 223 -10.05 -1.61 7.01
N VAL A 224 -9.95 -2.64 6.18
CA VAL A 224 -11.11 -3.46 5.75
C VAL A 224 -11.90 -4.04 6.92
N SER A 225 -11.20 -4.39 7.99
CA SER A 225 -11.77 -5.09 9.16
C SER A 225 -12.11 -4.18 10.33
N PHE A 226 -12.03 -2.85 10.16
CA PHE A 226 -12.29 -1.91 11.26
C PHE A 226 -13.70 -2.13 11.85
N GLY A 227 -13.76 -2.20 13.19
CA GLY A 227 -15.02 -2.45 13.92
C GLY A 227 -15.46 -3.91 13.99
N LEU A 228 -14.73 -4.87 13.38
CA LEU A 228 -15.08 -6.29 13.39
C LEU A 228 -14.19 -7.11 14.34
N PRO A 229 -14.69 -8.25 14.86
CA PRO A 229 -13.86 -9.20 15.61
C PRO A 229 -12.90 -9.96 14.67
N LEU A 230 -11.88 -10.62 15.24
CA LEU A 230 -10.91 -11.46 14.51
C LEU A 230 -10.31 -10.76 13.28
N ARG A 231 -9.97 -9.47 13.43
CA ARG A 231 -9.48 -8.59 12.36
C ARG A 231 -8.37 -9.21 11.53
N LYS A 232 -7.44 -9.94 12.14
CA LYS A 232 -6.34 -10.59 11.44
C LYS A 232 -6.82 -11.51 10.33
N LEU A 233 -7.80 -12.38 10.61
CA LEU A 233 -8.36 -13.30 9.61
C LEU A 233 -8.87 -12.56 8.36
N LEU A 234 -9.59 -11.44 8.57
CA LEU A 234 -10.09 -10.62 7.46
C LEU A 234 -8.96 -9.93 6.70
N ASN A 235 -7.98 -9.37 7.42
CA ASN A 235 -6.85 -8.68 6.80
C ASN A 235 -6.00 -9.63 5.95
N GLU A 236 -5.67 -10.80 6.48
CA GLU A 236 -4.91 -11.85 5.80
C GLU A 236 -5.61 -12.34 4.53
N THR A 237 -6.91 -12.64 4.64
CA THR A 237 -7.72 -13.06 3.50
C THR A 237 -7.80 -11.95 2.44
N PHE A 238 -8.03 -10.71 2.87
CA PHE A 238 -8.19 -9.58 1.96
C PHE A 238 -6.89 -9.24 1.24
N ALA A 239 -5.74 -9.32 1.90
CA ALA A 239 -4.44 -9.15 1.27
C ALA A 239 -4.24 -10.11 0.09
N VAL A 240 -4.52 -11.41 0.28
CA VAL A 240 -4.42 -12.43 -0.77
C VAL A 240 -5.37 -12.14 -1.93
N LEU A 241 -6.62 -11.76 -1.63
CA LEU A 241 -7.60 -11.38 -2.66
C LEU A 241 -7.15 -10.16 -3.47
N LEU A 242 -6.60 -9.13 -2.82
CA LEU A 242 -6.05 -7.95 -3.48
C LEU A 242 -4.83 -8.29 -4.35
N MET A 243 -3.93 -9.15 -3.87
CA MET A 243 -2.77 -9.63 -4.65
C MET A 243 -3.22 -10.36 -5.91
N ALA A 244 -4.27 -11.18 -5.83
CA ALA A 244 -4.86 -11.86 -6.99
C ALA A 244 -5.51 -10.88 -7.99
N ARG A 245 -5.80 -9.64 -7.57
CA ARG A 245 -6.30 -8.56 -8.44
C ARG A 245 -5.20 -7.61 -8.94
N GLY A 246 -3.94 -7.85 -8.57
CA GLY A 246 -2.80 -7.09 -9.05
C GLY A 246 -2.14 -6.16 -8.02
N LEU A 247 -2.57 -6.18 -6.74
CA LEU A 247 -1.86 -5.45 -5.69
C LEU A 247 -0.39 -5.88 -5.64
N ASP A 248 0.51 -4.93 -5.62
CA ASP A 248 1.96 -5.15 -5.58
C ASP A 248 2.69 -4.29 -4.52
N ALA A 249 1.96 -3.49 -3.74
CA ALA A 249 2.46 -2.81 -2.56
C ALA A 249 1.43 -2.86 -1.42
N GLY A 250 1.85 -3.16 -0.20
CA GLY A 250 0.96 -3.24 0.96
C GLY A 250 1.49 -2.47 2.17
N ILE A 251 0.67 -1.56 2.70
CA ILE A 251 0.90 -0.95 4.01
C ILE A 251 0.30 -1.89 5.03
N VAL A 252 1.16 -2.64 5.73
CA VAL A 252 0.77 -3.77 6.56
C VAL A 252 1.63 -3.86 7.83
N ASP A 253 1.20 -4.67 8.80
CA ASP A 253 2.05 -5.07 9.93
C ASP A 253 2.94 -6.25 9.53
N PRO A 254 4.24 -6.06 9.25
CA PRO A 254 5.13 -7.15 8.88
C PRO A 254 5.42 -8.11 10.04
N CYS A 255 5.11 -7.70 11.27
CA CYS A 255 5.26 -8.55 12.45
C CYS A 255 4.10 -9.54 12.63
N ASP A 256 3.08 -9.48 11.78
CA ASP A 256 2.06 -10.51 11.69
C ASP A 256 2.60 -11.67 10.82
N ALA A 257 3.14 -12.68 11.50
CA ALA A 257 3.79 -13.81 10.83
C ALA A 257 2.84 -14.57 9.88
N GLN A 258 1.54 -14.68 10.25
CA GLN A 258 0.57 -15.36 9.40
C GLN A 258 0.26 -14.56 8.15
N LEU A 259 0.11 -13.24 8.25
CA LEU A 259 -0.06 -12.36 7.09
C LEU A 259 1.13 -12.48 6.14
N MET A 260 2.36 -12.42 6.67
CA MET A 260 3.58 -12.53 5.87
C MET A 260 3.73 -13.92 5.23
N ALA A 261 3.31 -14.99 5.91
CA ALA A 261 3.27 -16.34 5.34
C ALA A 261 2.25 -16.44 4.19
N ASN A 262 1.05 -15.87 4.38
CA ASN A 262 0.00 -15.84 3.35
C ASN A 262 0.43 -15.03 2.12
N ILE A 263 1.13 -13.90 2.29
CA ILE A 263 1.69 -13.11 1.19
C ILE A 263 2.68 -13.96 0.38
N ARG A 264 3.64 -14.63 1.02
CA ARG A 264 4.61 -15.50 0.33
C ARG A 264 3.94 -16.67 -0.41
N ALA A 265 2.92 -17.26 0.21
CA ALA A 265 2.14 -18.31 -0.45
C ALA A 265 1.38 -17.78 -1.67
N ALA A 266 0.80 -16.58 -1.57
CA ALA A 266 0.13 -15.92 -2.69
C ALA A 266 1.12 -15.59 -3.82
N GLU A 267 2.32 -15.10 -3.52
CA GLU A 267 3.36 -14.85 -4.53
C GLU A 267 3.72 -16.12 -5.30
N ALA A 268 3.92 -17.24 -4.61
CA ALA A 268 4.21 -18.53 -5.25
C ALA A 268 3.05 -18.99 -6.16
N LEU A 269 1.79 -18.86 -5.69
CA LEU A 269 0.60 -19.26 -6.43
C LEU A 269 0.30 -18.35 -7.63
N LEU A 270 0.65 -17.07 -7.54
CA LEU A 270 0.44 -16.07 -8.60
C LEU A 270 1.60 -16.01 -9.60
N GLY A 271 2.62 -16.87 -9.46
CA GLY A 271 3.78 -16.91 -10.35
C GLY A 271 4.74 -15.73 -10.17
N ARG A 272 4.71 -15.06 -9.02
CA ARG A 272 5.62 -13.96 -8.65
C ARG A 272 6.89 -14.45 -7.95
N ASP A 273 6.96 -15.73 -7.62
CA ASP A 273 8.12 -16.40 -7.00
C ASP A 273 8.60 -17.53 -7.91
N GLU A 274 9.68 -17.27 -8.65
CA GLU A 274 10.19 -18.19 -9.65
C GLU A 274 10.65 -19.51 -8.97
N TYR A 275 10.08 -20.63 -9.43
CA TYR A 275 10.28 -21.98 -8.85
C TYR A 275 10.04 -22.07 -7.34
N CYS A 276 9.19 -21.17 -6.76
CA CYS A 276 8.91 -21.09 -5.34
C CYS A 276 10.18 -20.90 -4.47
N ALA A 277 11.19 -20.23 -4.99
CA ALA A 277 12.50 -20.13 -4.33
C ALA A 277 12.43 -19.36 -3.01
N ASN A 278 11.68 -18.26 -2.97
CA ASN A 278 11.48 -17.46 -1.75
C ASN A 278 10.61 -18.18 -0.72
N TYR A 279 9.55 -18.86 -1.18
CA TYR A 279 8.69 -19.69 -0.34
C TYR A 279 9.49 -20.81 0.36
N LEU A 280 10.30 -21.55 -0.41
CA LEU A 280 11.15 -22.62 0.12
C LEU A 280 12.21 -22.09 1.08
N ARG A 281 12.78 -20.92 0.80
CA ARG A 281 13.72 -20.25 1.70
C ARG A 281 13.05 -19.88 3.03
N ALA A 282 11.89 -19.24 2.97
CA ALA A 282 11.12 -18.85 4.15
C ALA A 282 10.73 -20.06 5.01
N PHE A 283 10.40 -21.20 4.41
CA PHE A 283 10.14 -22.44 5.13
C PHE A 283 11.39 -22.95 5.87
N ARG A 284 12.55 -22.96 5.21
CA ARG A 284 13.82 -23.39 5.83
C ARG A 284 14.26 -22.46 6.97
N GLU A 285 13.87 -21.18 6.92
CA GLU A 285 14.15 -20.17 7.93
C GLU A 285 13.10 -20.16 9.07
N GLY A 286 12.12 -21.07 9.07
CA GLY A 286 11.05 -21.12 10.08
C GLY A 286 10.05 -19.97 10.01
N LYS A 287 9.97 -19.26 8.87
CA LYS A 287 9.07 -18.10 8.68
C LYS A 287 7.68 -18.48 8.16
N LEU A 288 7.41 -19.78 7.94
CA LEU A 288 6.14 -20.31 7.45
C LEU A 288 5.52 -21.29 8.46
N GLU A 289 5.74 -21.08 9.73
CA GLU A 289 5.12 -21.91 10.77
C GLU A 289 3.62 -21.59 10.87
N LEU A 290 2.81 -22.64 10.72
CA LEU A 290 1.39 -22.53 11.06
C LEU A 290 1.24 -22.43 12.57
N PRO A 291 0.27 -21.63 13.08
CA PRO A 291 -0.05 -21.65 14.51
C PRO A 291 -0.32 -23.07 14.94
N THR A 292 0.49 -23.61 15.86
CA THR A 292 0.19 -24.89 16.48
C THR A 292 -1.17 -24.77 17.15
N ALA A 293 -2.10 -25.69 16.82
CA ALA A 293 -3.38 -25.76 17.49
C ALA A 293 -3.11 -25.88 19.02
N ALA A 294 -3.63 -24.88 19.76
CA ALA A 294 -3.57 -24.88 21.21
C ALA A 294 -4.50 -25.92 21.82
#